data_18005e8459da32f0f45cdd4a11129ef6
#
_entry.id   18005e8459da32f0f45cdd4a11129ef6
#
_cell.length_a   1.000
_cell.length_b   1.000
_cell.length_c   1.000
_cell.angle_alpha   90.00
_cell.angle_beta   90.00
_cell.angle_gamma   90.00
#
_symmetry.space_group_name_H-M   'P 1'
#
loop_
_entity.id
_entity.type
_entity.pdbx_description
1 polymer ?
#
loop_
_entity_poly.entity_id
_entity_poly.type
_entity_poly.pdbx_seq_one_letter_code
_entity_poly.pdbx_strand_id
1 'polypeptide(L)'
;SDRLVGSEMCIRDSSRGIEPWLCLNHWDLPQALQEKGGWTNRDTAMRFVEYGWKVLEVLGDRVKHVIPHNEPNVLSILGHGIGIHAPGLQDASACFASAHHLNLSHGLVSRELKICQSDLQLGPVVSLQPVIEQDRDQNASERLDALWNKMFLDPVFFGTYPEILEEELKPWIHEGDSEILQFKPDFFGLNHYTVMRAQSSGKSALGVRIMETPAGLPVTDSGWEIRPEAMLEQLLEFRERYGDVPIYITENGCSSPDQPDASGEVQDPLRTQYLRDYLAAGLEAMEQGVDLRGWFFWSLLDNFEWAEGYTKRFGLIYVDYETQERIPKDSYRFVQKLIQENTLPD
;
A
#
# COMPACT_ATOMS: atom_id res chain seq x y z
N SER A 1 6.19 -29.77 -0.49
CA SER A 1 4.77 -29.77 -0.11
C SER A 1 4.01 -28.98 -1.16
N ASP A 2 2.94 -29.57 -1.70
CA ASP A 2 2.12 -28.98 -2.77
C ASP A 2 1.14 -27.91 -2.23
N ARG A 3 1.33 -27.43 -1.00
CA ARG A 3 0.49 -26.42 -0.38
C ARG A 3 1.08 -25.04 -0.62
N LEU A 4 0.24 -24.11 -1.11
CA LEU A 4 0.60 -22.69 -1.15
C LEU A 4 0.77 -22.16 0.27
N VAL A 5 1.85 -21.39 0.46
CA VAL A 5 2.07 -20.65 1.71
C VAL A 5 0.85 -19.72 1.93
N GLY A 6 0.28 -19.75 3.13
CA GLY A 6 -0.93 -18.97 3.46
C GLY A 6 -2.25 -19.71 3.32
N SER A 7 -2.33 -20.85 2.62
CA SER A 7 -3.58 -21.61 2.52
C SER A 7 -4.11 -22.06 3.89
N GLU A 8 -3.20 -22.46 4.78
CA GLU A 8 -3.54 -22.87 6.15
C GLU A 8 -4.04 -21.69 7.02
N MET A 9 -3.49 -20.49 6.81
CA MET A 9 -3.98 -19.25 7.43
C MET A 9 -5.42 -18.98 7.02
N CYS A 10 -5.72 -18.93 5.72
CA CYS A 10 -7.08 -18.70 5.25
C CYS A 10 -8.09 -19.74 5.76
N ILE A 11 -7.69 -21.03 5.83
CA ILE A 11 -8.53 -22.10 6.41
C ILE A 11 -8.82 -21.83 7.89
N ARG A 12 -7.79 -21.45 8.65
CA ARG A 12 -7.92 -21.18 10.08
C ARG A 12 -8.76 -19.95 10.37
N ASP A 13 -8.55 -18.87 9.59
CA ASP A 13 -9.29 -17.62 9.72
C ASP A 13 -10.76 -17.84 9.41
N SER A 14 -11.08 -18.44 8.27
CA SER A 14 -12.46 -18.74 7.88
C SER A 14 -13.17 -19.63 8.90
N SER A 15 -12.47 -20.61 9.50
CA SER A 15 -13.03 -21.47 10.55
C SER A 15 -13.41 -20.73 11.84
N ARG A 16 -12.91 -19.50 12.00
CA ARG A 16 -13.19 -18.60 13.13
C ARG A 16 -14.08 -17.41 12.77
N GLY A 17 -14.63 -17.39 11.55
CA GLY A 17 -15.46 -16.30 11.06
C GLY A 17 -14.67 -15.04 10.71
N ILE A 18 -13.35 -15.14 10.53
CA ILE A 18 -12.51 -14.06 10.05
C ILE A 18 -12.45 -14.15 8.52
N GLU A 19 -12.78 -13.06 7.84
CA GLU A 19 -12.75 -12.98 6.39
C GLU A 19 -11.33 -12.68 5.90
N PRO A 20 -10.70 -13.57 5.11
CA PRO A 20 -9.36 -13.32 4.57
C PRO A 20 -9.42 -12.39 3.36
N TRP A 21 -8.56 -11.38 3.35
CA TRP A 21 -8.27 -10.55 2.20
C TRP A 21 -6.91 -10.96 1.64
N LEU A 22 -6.87 -11.32 0.38
CA LEU A 22 -5.71 -11.92 -0.24
C LEU A 22 -4.98 -10.91 -1.11
N CYS A 23 -3.71 -10.64 -0.80
CA CYS A 23 -2.80 -9.92 -1.68
C CYS A 23 -1.95 -10.91 -2.48
N LEU A 24 -1.98 -10.84 -3.82
CA LEU A 24 -1.22 -11.74 -4.69
C LEU A 24 0.25 -11.38 -4.78
N ASN A 25 0.58 -10.09 -4.74
CA ASN A 25 1.96 -9.60 -4.77
C ASN A 25 2.16 -8.51 -3.73
N HIS A 26 3.03 -8.81 -2.75
CA HIS A 26 3.51 -7.84 -1.77
C HIS A 26 5.03 -7.72 -1.86
N TRP A 27 5.49 -7.31 -3.06
CA TRP A 27 6.83 -6.93 -3.51
C TRP A 27 7.76 -8.09 -3.85
N ASP A 28 7.60 -9.26 -3.27
CA ASP A 28 8.43 -10.42 -3.59
C ASP A 28 8.20 -10.91 -5.03
N LEU A 29 9.29 -11.18 -5.72
CA LEU A 29 9.29 -11.76 -7.05
C LEU A 29 10.24 -12.96 -7.08
N PRO A 30 9.85 -14.12 -7.66
CA PRO A 30 10.75 -15.24 -7.83
C PRO A 30 12.04 -14.84 -8.56
N GLN A 31 13.20 -15.22 -8.00
CA GLN A 31 14.51 -14.85 -8.54
C GLN A 31 14.67 -15.21 -10.04
N ALA A 32 14.09 -16.34 -10.47
CA ALA A 32 14.12 -16.75 -11.87
C ALA A 32 13.37 -15.80 -12.83
N LEU A 33 12.39 -15.03 -12.32
CA LEU A 33 11.72 -13.97 -13.09
C LEU A 33 12.56 -12.69 -13.04
N GLN A 34 13.16 -12.38 -11.90
CA GLN A 34 14.04 -11.21 -11.76
C GLN A 34 15.25 -11.31 -12.71
N GLU A 35 15.86 -12.49 -12.85
CA GLU A 35 16.96 -12.74 -13.80
C GLU A 35 16.57 -12.54 -15.28
N LYS A 36 15.27 -12.55 -15.59
CA LYS A 36 14.71 -12.25 -16.91
C LYS A 36 14.24 -10.81 -17.08
N GLY A 37 14.57 -9.94 -16.13
CA GLY A 37 14.21 -8.53 -16.11
C GLY A 37 13.10 -8.16 -15.13
N GLY A 38 12.51 -9.14 -14.43
CA GLY A 38 11.48 -8.87 -13.41
C GLY A 38 10.33 -8.02 -13.95
N TRP A 39 9.91 -7.02 -13.20
CA TRP A 39 8.81 -6.13 -13.59
C TRP A 39 9.17 -5.16 -14.73
N THR A 40 10.47 -5.03 -15.12
CA THR A 40 10.82 -4.30 -16.34
C THR A 40 10.55 -5.11 -17.63
N ASN A 41 10.29 -6.41 -17.49
CA ASN A 41 9.92 -7.27 -18.60
C ASN A 41 8.39 -7.47 -18.64
N ARG A 42 7.77 -7.09 -19.74
CA ARG A 42 6.34 -7.20 -19.97
C ARG A 42 5.78 -8.63 -19.79
N ASP A 43 6.58 -9.67 -20.13
CA ASP A 43 6.16 -11.05 -19.97
C ASP A 43 5.84 -11.42 -18.50
N THR A 44 6.42 -10.69 -17.53
CA THR A 44 6.13 -10.89 -16.10
C THR A 44 4.66 -10.64 -15.80
N ALA A 45 4.03 -9.68 -16.46
CA ALA A 45 2.59 -9.41 -16.31
C ALA A 45 1.74 -10.62 -16.72
N MET A 46 2.12 -11.33 -17.80
CA MET A 46 1.41 -12.54 -18.23
C MET A 46 1.62 -13.71 -17.26
N ARG A 47 2.85 -13.87 -16.73
CA ARG A 47 3.15 -14.89 -15.71
C ARG A 47 2.40 -14.63 -14.42
N PHE A 48 2.14 -13.37 -14.11
CA PHE A 48 1.36 -13.01 -12.94
C PHE A 48 -0.12 -13.43 -13.06
N VAL A 49 -0.69 -13.38 -14.24
CA VAL A 49 -2.03 -13.95 -14.50
C VAL A 49 -2.05 -15.45 -14.26
N GLU A 50 -1.07 -16.19 -14.78
CA GLU A 50 -0.94 -17.64 -14.55
C GLU A 50 -0.83 -17.98 -13.05
N TYR A 51 -0.10 -17.16 -12.30
CA TYR A 51 -0.01 -17.26 -10.84
C TYR A 51 -1.37 -17.00 -10.16
N GLY A 52 -2.06 -15.93 -10.55
CA GLY A 52 -3.39 -15.61 -10.04
C GLY A 52 -4.40 -16.76 -10.20
N TRP A 53 -4.41 -17.42 -11.36
CA TRP A 53 -5.22 -18.61 -11.58
C TRP A 53 -4.87 -19.76 -10.62
N LYS A 54 -3.59 -20.00 -10.40
CA LYS A 54 -3.15 -21.04 -9.47
C LYS A 54 -3.54 -20.77 -8.03
N VAL A 55 -3.50 -19.51 -7.62
CA VAL A 55 -3.95 -19.11 -6.28
C VAL A 55 -5.45 -19.29 -6.14
N LEU A 56 -6.23 -18.87 -7.15
CA LEU A 56 -7.69 -19.01 -7.13
C LEU A 56 -8.13 -20.48 -7.14
N GLU A 57 -7.42 -21.35 -7.87
CA GLU A 57 -7.65 -22.81 -7.87
C GLU A 57 -7.56 -23.43 -6.47
N VAL A 58 -6.70 -22.87 -5.59
CA VAL A 58 -6.46 -23.38 -4.24
C VAL A 58 -7.31 -22.68 -3.18
N LEU A 59 -7.57 -21.37 -3.33
CA LEU A 59 -8.17 -20.53 -2.29
C LEU A 59 -9.55 -19.94 -2.67
N GLY A 60 -9.98 -20.08 -3.93
CA GLY A 60 -11.18 -19.40 -4.43
C GLY A 60 -12.50 -19.77 -3.74
N ASP A 61 -12.54 -20.91 -3.03
CA ASP A 61 -13.71 -21.32 -2.26
C ASP A 61 -13.87 -20.59 -0.92
N ARG A 62 -12.86 -19.84 -0.47
CA ARG A 62 -12.83 -19.19 0.85
C ARG A 62 -12.37 -17.73 0.85
N VAL A 63 -11.84 -17.24 -0.26
CA VAL A 63 -11.39 -15.86 -0.41
C VAL A 63 -12.33 -15.13 -1.37
N LYS A 64 -12.81 -13.96 -0.95
CA LYS A 64 -13.66 -13.10 -1.78
C LYS A 64 -12.97 -11.81 -2.19
N HIS A 65 -12.16 -11.24 -1.32
CA HIS A 65 -11.43 -10.01 -1.59
C HIS A 65 -10.01 -10.32 -2.04
N VAL A 66 -9.65 -9.85 -3.23
CA VAL A 66 -8.33 -10.09 -3.83
C VAL A 66 -7.70 -8.77 -4.26
N ILE A 67 -6.48 -8.58 -3.82
CA ILE A 67 -5.63 -7.43 -4.12
C ILE A 67 -4.53 -7.94 -5.07
N PRO A 68 -4.49 -7.52 -6.33
CA PRO A 68 -3.43 -7.94 -7.25
C PRO A 68 -2.05 -7.53 -6.76
N HIS A 69 -1.86 -6.26 -6.45
CA HIS A 69 -0.58 -5.73 -5.97
C HIS A 69 -0.79 -4.85 -4.76
N ASN A 70 0.03 -5.05 -3.71
CA ASN A 70 0.20 -4.06 -2.67
C ASN A 70 1.20 -3.00 -3.13
N GLU A 71 0.80 -1.73 -3.09
CA GLU A 71 1.66 -0.57 -3.31
C GLU A 71 2.60 -0.69 -4.52
N PRO A 72 2.06 -0.85 -5.74
CA PRO A 72 2.89 -0.93 -6.94
C PRO A 72 3.76 0.33 -7.14
N ASN A 73 3.33 1.47 -6.59
CA ASN A 73 4.09 2.72 -6.58
C ASN A 73 5.38 2.60 -5.75
N VAL A 74 5.32 2.02 -4.57
CA VAL A 74 6.51 1.78 -3.73
C VAL A 74 7.47 0.82 -4.42
N LEU A 75 6.95 -0.32 -4.91
CA LEU A 75 7.76 -1.31 -5.64
C LEU A 75 8.46 -0.70 -6.86
N SER A 76 7.77 0.10 -7.64
CA SER A 76 8.32 0.73 -8.84
C SER A 76 9.31 1.84 -8.51
N ILE A 77 8.91 2.80 -7.66
CA ILE A 77 9.71 4.00 -7.39
C ILE A 77 10.89 3.67 -6.49
N LEU A 78 10.66 3.01 -5.35
CA LEU A 78 11.74 2.70 -4.40
C LEU A 78 12.59 1.52 -4.84
N GLY A 79 12.03 0.56 -5.58
CA GLY A 79 12.78 -0.61 -6.06
C GLY A 79 13.55 -0.37 -7.35
N HIS A 80 12.97 0.37 -8.31
CA HIS A 80 13.55 0.53 -9.64
C HIS A 80 14.08 1.95 -9.91
N GLY A 81 13.42 2.97 -9.36
CA GLY A 81 13.79 4.38 -9.59
C GLY A 81 14.84 4.91 -8.62
N ILE A 82 14.69 4.63 -7.33
CA ILE A 82 15.55 5.16 -6.25
C ILE A 82 16.52 4.10 -5.71
N GLY A 83 16.14 2.82 -5.73
CA GLY A 83 17.00 1.71 -5.37
C GLY A 83 17.13 1.44 -3.87
N ILE A 84 16.17 1.89 -3.05
CA ILE A 84 16.13 1.63 -1.60
C ILE A 84 15.63 0.21 -1.32
N HIS A 85 14.65 -0.26 -2.11
CA HIS A 85 14.10 -1.61 -2.04
C HIS A 85 14.64 -2.51 -3.18
N ALA A 86 14.40 -3.82 -3.07
CA ALA A 86 14.67 -4.74 -4.15
C ALA A 86 13.88 -4.34 -5.43
N PRO A 87 14.46 -4.49 -6.62
CA PRO A 87 15.76 -5.08 -6.97
C PRO A 87 16.95 -4.11 -6.83
N GLY A 88 16.80 -2.92 -6.28
CA GLY A 88 17.89 -1.98 -6.00
C GLY A 88 18.36 -1.17 -7.21
N LEU A 89 17.51 -0.98 -8.21
CA LEU A 89 17.85 -0.21 -9.40
C LEU A 89 17.69 1.30 -9.16
N GLN A 90 18.56 2.08 -9.78
CA GLN A 90 18.50 3.56 -9.76
C GLN A 90 18.37 4.06 -11.20
N ASP A 91 17.25 3.72 -11.84
CA ASP A 91 17.04 3.93 -13.27
C ASP A 91 15.59 4.37 -13.56
N ALA A 92 15.44 5.57 -14.13
CA ALA A 92 14.12 6.12 -14.47
C ALA A 92 13.38 5.24 -15.49
N SER A 93 14.10 4.72 -16.50
CA SER A 93 13.52 3.87 -17.53
C SER A 93 12.96 2.58 -16.93
N ALA A 94 13.72 1.97 -16.00
CA ALA A 94 13.27 0.78 -15.25
C ALA A 94 12.06 1.10 -14.34
N CYS A 95 12.02 2.29 -13.74
CA CYS A 95 10.89 2.74 -12.94
C CYS A 95 9.61 2.83 -13.78
N PHE A 96 9.66 3.53 -14.91
CA PHE A 96 8.48 3.69 -15.77
C PHE A 96 8.06 2.38 -16.45
N ALA A 97 9.02 1.53 -16.84
CA ALA A 97 8.73 0.18 -17.34
C ALA A 97 7.99 -0.66 -16.30
N SER A 98 8.52 -0.72 -15.07
CA SER A 98 7.90 -1.49 -13.99
C SER A 98 6.54 -0.93 -13.60
N ALA A 99 6.36 0.39 -13.54
CA ALA A 99 5.08 1.02 -13.27
C ALA A 99 4.02 0.62 -14.31
N HIS A 100 4.37 0.73 -15.60
CA HIS A 100 3.44 0.35 -16.67
C HIS A 100 3.09 -1.16 -16.61
N HIS A 101 4.06 -2.03 -16.42
CA HIS A 101 3.82 -3.48 -16.41
C HIS A 101 3.08 -3.95 -15.14
N LEU A 102 3.26 -3.29 -14.00
CA LEU A 102 2.47 -3.52 -12.79
C LEU A 102 1.01 -3.11 -12.99
N ASN A 103 0.75 -1.93 -13.56
CA ASN A 103 -0.59 -1.50 -13.91
C ASN A 103 -1.25 -2.42 -14.94
N LEU A 104 -0.50 -2.83 -15.98
CA LEU A 104 -0.96 -3.76 -16.99
C LEU A 104 -1.33 -5.12 -16.37
N SER A 105 -0.47 -5.66 -15.49
CA SER A 105 -0.72 -6.93 -14.80
C SER A 105 -1.94 -6.84 -13.86
N HIS A 106 -2.16 -5.69 -13.23
CA HIS A 106 -3.37 -5.43 -12.44
C HIS A 106 -4.63 -5.58 -13.30
N GLY A 107 -4.68 -4.90 -14.44
CA GLY A 107 -5.82 -4.96 -15.35
C GLY A 107 -6.05 -6.37 -15.93
N LEU A 108 -4.97 -7.04 -16.35
CA LEU A 108 -5.04 -8.40 -16.89
C LEU A 108 -5.55 -9.41 -15.86
N VAL A 109 -4.90 -9.50 -14.70
CA VAL A 109 -5.27 -10.48 -13.67
C VAL A 109 -6.66 -10.22 -13.12
N SER A 110 -7.04 -8.96 -12.93
CA SER A 110 -8.38 -8.62 -12.42
C SER A 110 -9.49 -9.07 -13.35
N ARG A 111 -9.34 -8.87 -14.66
CA ARG A 111 -10.31 -9.35 -15.67
C ARG A 111 -10.38 -10.86 -15.71
N GLU A 112 -9.25 -11.53 -15.75
CA GLU A 112 -9.17 -12.98 -15.82
C GLU A 112 -9.77 -13.67 -14.58
N LEU A 113 -9.47 -13.15 -13.37
CA LEU A 113 -10.05 -13.70 -12.15
C LEU A 113 -11.56 -13.46 -12.06
N LYS A 114 -12.08 -12.31 -12.55
CA LYS A 114 -13.52 -12.06 -12.65
C LYS A 114 -14.23 -13.01 -13.63
N ILE A 115 -13.57 -13.40 -14.71
CA ILE A 115 -14.11 -14.41 -15.66
C ILE A 115 -14.21 -15.77 -14.97
N CYS A 116 -13.18 -16.16 -14.19
CA CYS A 116 -13.17 -17.42 -13.47
C CYS A 116 -14.17 -17.47 -12.32
N GLN A 117 -14.31 -16.36 -11.59
CA GLN A 117 -15.17 -16.24 -10.41
C GLN A 117 -15.74 -14.83 -10.32
N SER A 118 -16.97 -14.65 -10.79
CA SER A 118 -17.59 -13.33 -10.98
C SER A 118 -17.95 -12.58 -9.68
N ASP A 119 -18.05 -13.30 -8.55
CA ASP A 119 -18.37 -12.74 -7.24
C ASP A 119 -17.14 -12.26 -6.44
N LEU A 120 -15.91 -12.45 -6.97
CA LEU A 120 -14.71 -11.87 -6.39
C LEU A 120 -14.82 -10.34 -6.32
N GLN A 121 -14.32 -9.79 -5.24
CA GLN A 121 -14.10 -8.35 -5.07
C GLN A 121 -12.63 -8.05 -5.35
N LEU A 122 -12.36 -7.24 -6.37
CA LEU A 122 -11.02 -6.91 -6.86
C LEU A 122 -10.81 -5.41 -6.79
N GLY A 123 -9.70 -4.98 -6.23
CA GLY A 123 -9.36 -3.58 -6.12
C GLY A 123 -7.86 -3.31 -6.06
N PRO A 124 -7.41 -2.14 -6.55
CA PRO A 124 -6.05 -1.69 -6.37
C PRO A 124 -5.80 -1.31 -4.90
N VAL A 125 -4.59 -1.54 -4.43
CA VAL A 125 -4.09 -1.03 -3.15
C VAL A 125 -2.86 -0.19 -3.40
N VAL A 126 -2.93 1.09 -3.07
CA VAL A 126 -1.88 2.07 -3.36
C VAL A 126 -1.51 2.84 -2.09
N SER A 127 -0.23 3.07 -1.90
CA SER A 127 0.28 3.97 -0.87
C SER A 127 0.05 5.41 -1.31
N LEU A 128 -1.09 6.00 -0.94
CA LEU A 128 -1.35 7.40 -1.24
C LEU A 128 -0.84 8.30 -0.12
N GLN A 129 0.01 9.23 -0.50
CA GLN A 129 0.58 10.21 0.41
C GLN A 129 0.33 11.60 -0.18
N PRO A 130 -0.41 12.48 0.52
CA PRO A 130 -0.57 13.86 0.08
C PRO A 130 0.78 14.53 -0.07
N VAL A 131 0.99 15.20 -1.20
CA VAL A 131 2.23 15.92 -1.47
C VAL A 131 2.06 17.38 -1.11
N ILE A 132 2.78 17.81 -0.07
CA ILE A 132 2.76 19.19 0.41
C ILE A 132 3.80 20.01 -0.33
N GLU A 133 3.38 21.14 -0.86
CA GLU A 133 4.30 22.11 -1.47
C GLU A 133 5.32 22.62 -0.43
N GLN A 134 6.60 22.55 -0.79
CA GLN A 134 7.68 23.09 0.00
C GLN A 134 8.50 24.08 -0.81
N ASP A 135 8.95 25.17 -0.16
CA ASP A 135 9.83 26.19 -0.75
C ASP A 135 9.30 26.81 -2.06
N ARG A 136 7.97 26.78 -2.28
CA ARG A 136 7.29 27.25 -3.51
C ARG A 136 7.74 26.52 -4.77
N ASP A 137 8.18 25.27 -4.65
CA ASP A 137 8.53 24.41 -5.78
C ASP A 137 7.29 23.59 -6.21
N GLN A 138 6.30 24.26 -6.75
CA GLN A 138 5.06 23.66 -7.22
C GLN A 138 5.32 22.57 -8.27
N ASN A 139 6.27 22.78 -9.18
CA ASN A 139 6.60 21.80 -10.21
C ASN A 139 7.08 20.48 -9.61
N ALA A 140 7.87 20.52 -8.52
CA ALA A 140 8.32 19.32 -7.84
C ALA A 140 7.16 18.60 -7.15
N SER A 141 6.26 19.33 -6.52
CA SER A 141 5.09 18.75 -5.84
C SER A 141 4.14 18.12 -6.83
N GLU A 142 3.81 18.78 -7.93
CA GLU A 142 2.98 18.23 -9.01
C GLU A 142 3.61 16.98 -9.63
N ARG A 143 4.92 17.00 -9.87
CA ARG A 143 5.63 15.85 -10.42
C ARG A 143 5.69 14.67 -9.43
N LEU A 144 5.93 14.92 -8.14
CA LEU A 144 5.94 13.86 -7.13
C LEU A 144 4.53 13.26 -6.96
N ASP A 145 3.49 14.08 -6.93
CA ASP A 145 2.11 13.60 -6.88
C ASP A 145 1.74 12.77 -8.11
N ALA A 146 2.15 13.21 -9.30
CA ALA A 146 1.97 12.44 -10.52
C ALA A 146 2.69 11.09 -10.46
N LEU A 147 3.96 11.05 -10.01
CA LEU A 147 4.76 9.83 -9.89
C LEU A 147 4.24 8.89 -8.81
N TRP A 148 3.95 9.42 -7.62
CA TRP A 148 3.63 8.59 -6.46
C TRP A 148 2.17 8.13 -6.43
N ASN A 149 1.24 9.05 -6.72
CA ASN A 149 -0.19 8.81 -6.60
C ASN A 149 -0.85 8.50 -7.95
N LYS A 150 -0.82 9.45 -8.88
CA LYS A 150 -1.64 9.42 -10.10
C LYS A 150 -1.18 8.39 -11.13
N MET A 151 0.14 8.10 -11.22
CA MET A 151 0.69 7.10 -12.15
C MET A 151 0.10 5.69 -11.93
N PHE A 152 -0.47 5.42 -10.76
CA PHE A 152 -1.05 4.12 -10.40
C PHE A 152 -2.58 4.14 -10.27
N LEU A 153 -3.19 5.32 -10.15
CA LEU A 153 -4.64 5.46 -10.07
C LEU A 153 -5.26 5.83 -11.42
N ASP A 154 -4.73 6.84 -12.10
CA ASP A 154 -5.30 7.32 -13.36
C ASP A 154 -5.43 6.19 -14.41
N PRO A 155 -4.44 5.27 -14.58
CA PRO A 155 -4.61 4.14 -15.49
C PRO A 155 -5.77 3.22 -15.14
N VAL A 156 -5.99 2.93 -13.86
CA VAL A 156 -7.07 2.05 -13.41
C VAL A 156 -8.44 2.68 -13.66
N PHE A 157 -8.59 3.97 -13.34
CA PHE A 157 -9.87 4.66 -13.44
C PHE A 157 -10.16 5.24 -14.82
N PHE A 158 -9.14 5.74 -15.52
CA PHE A 158 -9.30 6.46 -16.78
C PHE A 158 -8.65 5.77 -18.00
N GLY A 159 -7.80 4.77 -17.80
CA GLY A 159 -7.03 4.11 -18.86
C GLY A 159 -5.89 4.96 -19.42
N THR A 160 -5.56 6.08 -18.77
CA THR A 160 -4.53 7.03 -19.21
C THR A 160 -3.56 7.38 -18.08
N TYR A 161 -2.40 7.89 -18.43
CA TYR A 161 -1.43 8.39 -17.47
C TYR A 161 -1.51 9.91 -17.30
N PRO A 162 -0.97 10.49 -16.21
CA PRO A 162 -0.83 11.95 -16.07
C PRO A 162 0.01 12.54 -17.20
N GLU A 163 -0.45 13.64 -17.78
CA GLU A 163 0.21 14.32 -18.92
C GLU A 163 1.69 14.62 -18.65
N ILE A 164 2.02 15.05 -17.43
CA ILE A 164 3.40 15.37 -17.01
C ILE A 164 4.37 14.16 -17.07
N LEU A 165 3.86 12.93 -17.18
CA LEU A 165 4.64 11.67 -17.25
C LEU A 165 4.49 10.97 -18.61
N GLU A 166 3.76 11.55 -19.56
CA GLU A 166 3.41 10.87 -20.82
C GLU A 166 4.64 10.49 -21.65
N GLU A 167 5.60 11.39 -21.78
CA GLU A 167 6.80 11.15 -22.61
C GLU A 167 7.70 10.03 -22.04
N GLU A 168 7.78 9.90 -20.71
CA GLU A 168 8.56 8.85 -20.06
C GLU A 168 7.87 7.48 -20.12
N LEU A 169 6.53 7.46 -20.11
CA LEU A 169 5.75 6.19 -20.15
C LEU A 169 5.50 5.71 -21.58
N LYS A 170 5.43 6.60 -22.56
CA LYS A 170 5.16 6.30 -23.97
C LYS A 170 5.97 5.14 -24.58
N PRO A 171 7.27 4.97 -24.27
CA PRO A 171 8.04 3.83 -24.80
C PRO A 171 7.53 2.46 -24.39
N TRP A 172 6.76 2.38 -23.30
CA TRP A 172 6.30 1.13 -22.68
C TRP A 172 4.86 0.78 -23.04
N ILE A 173 4.09 1.76 -23.52
CA ILE A 173 2.67 1.61 -23.85
C ILE A 173 2.54 1.03 -25.26
N HIS A 174 1.82 -0.09 -25.38
CA HIS A 174 1.48 -0.70 -26.65
C HIS A 174 0.02 -0.44 -27.03
N GLU A 175 -0.29 -0.62 -28.30
CA GLU A 175 -1.68 -0.57 -28.78
C GLU A 175 -2.58 -1.56 -28.02
N GLY A 176 -3.72 -1.10 -27.51
CA GLY A 176 -4.65 -1.87 -26.71
C GLY A 176 -4.38 -1.87 -25.20
N ASP A 177 -3.27 -1.32 -24.73
CA ASP A 177 -2.97 -1.31 -23.28
C ASP A 177 -3.97 -0.44 -22.50
N SER A 178 -4.40 0.68 -23.07
CA SER A 178 -5.36 1.59 -22.42
C SER A 178 -6.63 0.88 -21.96
N GLU A 179 -7.18 0.02 -22.82
CA GLU A 179 -8.36 -0.78 -22.51
C GLU A 179 -8.09 -1.83 -21.44
N ILE A 180 -6.86 -2.36 -21.36
CA ILE A 180 -6.46 -3.33 -20.34
C ILE A 180 -6.26 -2.62 -18.99
N LEU A 181 -5.61 -1.48 -18.99
CA LEU A 181 -5.34 -0.67 -17.79
C LEU A 181 -6.63 -0.27 -17.08
N GLN A 182 -7.62 0.21 -17.85
CA GLN A 182 -8.89 0.65 -17.29
C GLN A 182 -9.71 -0.54 -16.79
N PHE A 183 -9.82 -0.65 -15.48
CA PHE A 183 -10.59 -1.67 -14.80
C PHE A 183 -11.48 -1.01 -13.74
N LYS A 184 -12.79 -1.25 -13.79
CA LYS A 184 -13.69 -0.75 -12.75
C LYS A 184 -13.49 -1.56 -11.46
N PRO A 185 -12.85 -1.02 -10.44
CA PRO A 185 -12.61 -1.76 -9.20
C PRO A 185 -13.90 -1.93 -8.40
N ASP A 186 -14.00 -3.03 -7.64
CA ASP A 186 -15.09 -3.24 -6.67
C ASP A 186 -14.84 -2.45 -5.38
N PHE A 187 -13.58 -2.16 -5.07
CA PHE A 187 -13.15 -1.33 -3.97
C PHE A 187 -11.80 -0.65 -4.28
N PHE A 188 -11.47 0.35 -3.51
CA PHE A 188 -10.15 0.94 -3.44
C PHE A 188 -9.53 0.73 -2.07
N GLY A 189 -8.31 0.21 -2.02
CA GLY A 189 -7.51 0.08 -0.80
C GLY A 189 -6.52 1.22 -0.67
N LEU A 190 -6.61 1.94 0.43
CA LEU A 190 -5.72 3.04 0.77
C LEU A 190 -4.74 2.61 1.86
N ASN A 191 -3.44 2.61 1.55
CA ASN A 191 -2.38 2.60 2.54
C ASN A 191 -1.96 4.04 2.80
N HIS A 192 -2.14 4.53 4.04
CA HIS A 192 -1.82 5.90 4.39
C HIS A 192 -1.06 5.98 5.71
N TYR A 193 0.08 6.66 5.69
CA TYR A 193 0.97 6.76 6.85
C TYR A 193 1.38 8.19 7.19
N THR A 194 1.57 9.03 6.17
CA THR A 194 2.24 10.33 6.32
C THR A 194 1.90 11.24 5.15
N VAL A 195 2.57 12.36 5.09
CA VAL A 195 2.61 13.27 3.94
C VAL A 195 4.01 13.30 3.34
N MET A 196 4.11 13.69 2.08
CA MET A 196 5.38 13.81 1.38
C MET A 196 5.69 15.27 1.03
N ARG A 197 6.97 15.57 0.89
CA ARG A 197 7.44 16.84 0.36
C ARG A 197 8.43 16.58 -0.74
N ALA A 198 8.41 17.41 -1.77
CA ALA A 198 9.28 17.32 -2.92
C ALA A 198 10.16 18.52 -3.09
N GLN A 199 11.31 18.28 -3.69
CA GLN A 199 12.17 19.32 -4.23
C GLN A 199 12.65 18.90 -5.61
N SER A 200 12.68 19.82 -6.56
CA SER A 200 13.25 19.61 -7.90
C SER A 200 14.72 19.19 -7.80
N SER A 201 15.11 18.19 -8.55
CA SER A 201 16.46 17.64 -8.48
C SER A 201 16.96 17.17 -9.84
N GLY A 202 17.88 17.91 -10.43
CA GLY A 202 18.58 17.50 -11.65
C GLY A 202 19.54 16.30 -11.45
N LYS A 203 19.73 15.83 -10.22
CA LYS A 203 20.56 14.66 -9.89
C LYS A 203 19.72 13.40 -9.68
N SER A 204 18.42 13.53 -9.43
CA SER A 204 17.52 12.41 -9.34
C SER A 204 17.12 11.91 -10.71
N ALA A 205 17.14 10.61 -10.93
CA ALA A 205 16.66 9.99 -12.15
C ALA A 205 15.19 10.36 -12.46
N LEU A 206 14.39 10.63 -11.43
CA LEU A 206 12.97 10.97 -11.53
C LEU A 206 12.70 12.48 -11.61
N GLY A 207 13.74 13.33 -11.58
CA GLY A 207 13.63 14.79 -11.64
C GLY A 207 13.24 15.45 -10.32
N VAL A 208 12.84 14.67 -9.32
CA VAL A 208 12.46 15.12 -7.98
C VAL A 208 13.15 14.26 -6.92
N ARG A 209 13.27 14.79 -5.73
CA ARG A 209 13.64 14.03 -4.52
C ARG A 209 12.58 14.23 -3.44
N ILE A 210 12.34 13.17 -2.69
CA ILE A 210 11.53 13.22 -1.47
C ILE A 210 12.36 13.86 -0.36
N MET A 211 11.77 14.82 0.34
CA MET A 211 12.40 15.56 1.43
C MET A 211 12.06 14.95 2.78
N GLU A 212 13.01 15.02 3.69
CA GLU A 212 12.76 14.67 5.10
C GLU A 212 11.73 15.62 5.73
N THR A 213 11.05 15.14 6.76
CA THR A 213 10.13 15.95 7.56
C THR A 213 10.89 17.10 8.22
N PRO A 214 10.43 18.36 8.13
CA PRO A 214 11.06 19.49 8.79
C PRO A 214 11.15 19.30 10.30
N ALA A 215 12.27 19.75 10.88
CA ALA A 215 12.50 19.67 12.32
C ALA A 215 11.40 20.39 13.11
N GLY A 216 10.97 19.80 14.22
CA GLY A 216 9.97 20.35 15.14
C GLY A 216 8.52 19.94 14.84
N LEU A 217 8.27 19.22 13.76
CA LEU A 217 6.97 18.59 13.53
C LEU A 217 6.88 17.22 14.25
N PRO A 218 5.67 16.78 14.62
CA PRO A 218 5.48 15.46 15.21
C PRO A 218 5.80 14.36 14.20
N VAL A 219 6.61 13.39 14.61
CA VAL A 219 7.06 12.30 13.75
C VAL A 219 6.99 10.95 14.45
N THR A 220 6.84 9.88 13.66
CA THR A 220 7.01 8.49 14.09
C THR A 220 8.50 8.16 14.28
N ASP A 221 8.81 6.97 14.78
CA ASP A 221 10.20 6.48 14.88
C ASP A 221 10.89 6.32 13.51
N SER A 222 10.13 6.22 12.44
CA SER A 222 10.64 6.24 11.06
C SER A 222 10.87 7.65 10.50
N GLY A 223 10.62 8.71 11.30
CA GLY A 223 10.74 10.10 10.86
C GLY A 223 9.57 10.60 9.98
N TRP A 224 8.51 9.84 9.89
CA TRP A 224 7.33 10.20 9.11
C TRP A 224 6.44 11.17 9.88
N GLU A 225 6.04 12.25 9.25
CA GLU A 225 5.17 13.26 9.85
C GLU A 225 3.81 12.68 10.24
N ILE A 226 3.38 12.98 11.47
CA ILE A 226 2.05 12.61 11.97
C ILE A 226 1.12 13.78 11.66
N ARG A 227 0.21 13.55 10.71
CA ARG A 227 -0.74 14.57 10.21
C ARG A 227 -2.08 13.96 9.81
N PRO A 228 -2.94 13.65 10.78
CA PRO A 228 -4.21 12.93 10.52
C PRO A 228 -5.18 13.69 9.61
N GLU A 229 -5.19 15.03 9.65
CA GLU A 229 -5.99 15.86 8.76
C GLU A 229 -5.67 15.64 7.27
N ALA A 230 -4.44 15.25 6.95
CA ALA A 230 -4.06 14.95 5.58
C ALA A 230 -4.73 13.66 5.04
N MET A 231 -5.07 12.71 5.91
CA MET A 231 -5.88 11.56 5.51
C MET A 231 -7.30 11.97 5.13
N LEU A 232 -7.93 12.85 5.91
CA LEU A 232 -9.25 13.41 5.58
C LEU A 232 -9.21 14.10 4.20
N GLU A 233 -8.25 15.01 4.00
CA GLU A 233 -8.05 15.72 2.74
C GLU A 233 -7.90 14.74 1.57
N GLN A 234 -7.06 13.70 1.74
CA GLN A 234 -6.79 12.67 0.73
C GLN A 234 -8.03 11.85 0.36
N LEU A 235 -8.84 11.47 1.35
CA LEU A 235 -10.07 10.71 1.13
C LEU A 235 -11.12 11.54 0.36
N LEU A 236 -11.25 12.83 0.68
CA LEU A 236 -12.15 13.75 -0.02
C LEU A 236 -11.67 14.01 -1.46
N GLU A 237 -10.36 14.26 -1.65
CA GLU A 237 -9.76 14.47 -2.96
C GLU A 237 -9.89 13.20 -3.85
N PHE A 238 -9.68 12.03 -3.27
CA PHE A 238 -9.88 10.77 -4.00
C PHE A 238 -11.32 10.65 -4.52
N ARG A 239 -12.30 10.88 -3.65
CA ARG A 239 -13.71 10.83 -4.04
C ARG A 239 -14.06 11.85 -5.12
N GLU A 240 -13.57 13.10 -4.98
CA GLU A 240 -13.78 14.15 -5.98
C GLU A 240 -13.24 13.74 -7.36
N ARG A 241 -12.03 13.15 -7.41
CA ARG A 241 -11.35 12.81 -8.66
C ARG A 241 -11.84 11.50 -9.29
N TYR A 242 -12.02 10.45 -8.49
CA TYR A 242 -12.27 9.08 -8.97
C TYR A 242 -13.70 8.61 -8.75
N GLY A 243 -14.53 9.38 -8.06
CA GLY A 243 -15.95 9.09 -7.82
C GLY A 243 -16.21 8.26 -6.57
N ASP A 244 -17.48 7.87 -6.42
CA ASP A 244 -17.95 7.08 -5.28
C ASP A 244 -17.58 5.59 -5.48
N VAL A 245 -16.44 5.20 -4.96
CA VAL A 245 -15.94 3.82 -4.91
C VAL A 245 -15.82 3.41 -3.44
N PRO A 246 -16.22 2.19 -3.06
CA PRO A 246 -16.00 1.70 -1.71
C PRO A 246 -14.51 1.77 -1.35
N ILE A 247 -14.18 2.43 -0.24
CA ILE A 247 -12.81 2.60 0.23
C ILE A 247 -12.59 1.75 1.48
N TYR A 248 -11.44 1.11 1.55
CA TYR A 248 -10.91 0.47 2.74
C TYR A 248 -9.53 1.05 3.05
N ILE A 249 -9.28 1.42 4.30
CA ILE A 249 -7.92 1.65 4.75
C ILE A 249 -7.27 0.28 4.88
N THR A 250 -6.44 -0.07 3.93
CA THR A 250 -5.80 -1.38 3.87
C THR A 250 -4.53 -1.45 4.69
N GLU A 251 -3.89 -0.30 4.94
CA GLU A 251 -2.83 -0.17 5.92
C GLU A 251 -2.83 1.24 6.54
N ASN A 252 -2.73 1.29 7.86
CA ASN A 252 -2.42 2.49 8.63
C ASN A 252 -1.80 2.08 9.96
N GLY A 253 -0.79 2.81 10.40
CA GLY A 253 -0.05 2.54 11.62
C GLY A 253 1.19 3.41 11.72
N CYS A 254 1.93 3.26 12.81
CA CYS A 254 3.21 3.96 12.97
C CYS A 254 4.25 3.10 13.68
N SER A 255 5.50 3.32 13.33
CA SER A 255 6.62 2.79 14.09
C SER A 255 6.81 3.55 15.40
N SER A 256 7.19 2.83 16.45
CA SER A 256 7.52 3.37 17.77
C SER A 256 8.69 2.57 18.36
N PRO A 257 9.57 3.18 19.16
CA PRO A 257 10.72 2.51 19.76
C PRO A 257 10.30 1.66 20.97
N ASP A 258 9.40 0.72 20.76
CA ASP A 258 8.76 -0.07 21.79
C ASP A 258 9.76 -0.99 22.51
N GLN A 259 9.64 -1.03 23.83
CA GLN A 259 10.40 -1.95 24.69
C GLN A 259 9.55 -2.37 25.89
N PRO A 260 9.66 -3.63 26.36
CA PRO A 260 9.05 -4.04 27.62
C PRO A 260 9.62 -3.24 28.80
N ASP A 261 8.76 -2.82 29.71
CA ASP A 261 9.14 -2.22 30.98
C ASP A 261 9.56 -3.26 32.03
N ALA A 262 9.84 -2.82 33.25
CA ALA A 262 10.27 -3.70 34.35
C ALA A 262 9.19 -4.73 34.78
N SER A 263 7.92 -4.50 34.42
CA SER A 263 6.83 -5.43 34.66
C SER A 263 6.61 -6.41 33.48
N GLY A 264 7.32 -6.19 32.36
CA GLY A 264 7.16 -6.95 31.13
C GLY A 264 6.01 -6.46 30.24
N GLU A 265 5.42 -5.30 30.54
CA GLU A 265 4.40 -4.65 29.71
C GLU A 265 5.03 -3.72 28.69
N VAL A 266 4.38 -3.55 27.54
CA VAL A 266 4.82 -2.63 26.48
C VAL A 266 3.81 -1.50 26.32
N GLN A 267 4.23 -0.31 26.78
CA GLN A 267 3.46 0.92 26.63
C GLN A 267 3.86 1.62 25.35
N ASP A 268 2.87 1.92 24.49
CA ASP A 268 3.08 2.61 23.21
C ASP A 268 2.08 3.76 22.99
N PRO A 269 2.17 4.81 23.85
CA PRO A 269 1.21 5.91 23.82
C PRO A 269 1.22 6.68 22.50
N LEU A 270 2.37 6.80 21.83
CA LEU A 270 2.49 7.44 20.52
C LEU A 270 1.62 6.72 19.49
N ARG A 271 1.70 5.38 19.40
CA ARG A 271 0.92 4.60 18.46
C ARG A 271 -0.57 4.65 18.80
N THR A 272 -0.92 4.54 20.08
CA THR A 272 -2.31 4.63 20.53
C THR A 272 -2.93 5.97 20.13
N GLN A 273 -2.22 7.10 20.34
CA GLN A 273 -2.69 8.41 19.94
C GLN A 273 -2.77 8.55 18.41
N TYR A 274 -1.75 8.08 17.69
CA TYR A 274 -1.75 8.05 16.22
C TYR A 274 -2.99 7.35 15.68
N LEU A 275 -3.28 6.12 16.15
CA LEU A 275 -4.43 5.35 15.69
C LEU A 275 -5.76 6.07 15.99
N ARG A 276 -5.89 6.66 17.17
CA ARG A 276 -7.06 7.46 17.55
C ARG A 276 -7.30 8.61 16.58
N ASP A 277 -6.27 9.41 16.32
CA ASP A 277 -6.39 10.62 15.51
C ASP A 277 -6.70 10.30 14.04
N TYR A 278 -6.06 9.25 13.47
CA TYR A 278 -6.34 8.83 12.10
C TYR A 278 -7.71 8.17 11.95
N LEU A 279 -8.18 7.41 12.94
CA LEU A 279 -9.55 6.88 12.97
C LEU A 279 -10.57 8.01 13.05
N ALA A 280 -10.31 9.05 13.84
CA ALA A 280 -11.18 10.23 13.91
C ALA A 280 -11.27 10.93 12.55
N ALA A 281 -10.15 11.11 11.84
CA ALA A 281 -10.14 11.68 10.49
C ALA A 281 -10.94 10.81 9.49
N GLY A 282 -10.85 9.48 9.61
CA GLY A 282 -11.66 8.56 8.82
C GLY A 282 -13.16 8.68 9.09
N LEU A 283 -13.57 8.82 10.35
CA LEU A 283 -14.96 9.05 10.73
C LEU A 283 -15.47 10.38 10.18
N GLU A 284 -14.68 11.45 10.25
CA GLU A 284 -15.02 12.74 9.68
C GLU A 284 -15.19 12.65 8.14
N ALA A 285 -14.35 11.89 7.45
CA ALA A 285 -14.50 11.64 6.02
C ALA A 285 -15.85 10.95 5.70
N MET A 286 -16.26 9.97 6.54
CA MET A 286 -17.57 9.31 6.39
C MET A 286 -18.72 10.30 6.60
N GLU A 287 -18.64 11.20 7.57
CA GLU A 287 -19.63 12.25 7.80
C GLU A 287 -19.74 13.21 6.60
N GLN A 288 -18.64 13.42 5.87
CA GLN A 288 -18.60 14.19 4.63
C GLN A 288 -18.95 13.36 3.38
N GLY A 289 -19.40 12.10 3.55
CA GLY A 289 -19.98 11.27 2.51
C GLY A 289 -19.00 10.36 1.77
N VAL A 290 -17.80 10.13 2.29
CA VAL A 290 -16.89 9.10 1.76
C VAL A 290 -17.41 7.71 2.13
N ASP A 291 -17.46 6.79 1.17
CA ASP A 291 -17.89 5.40 1.39
C ASP A 291 -16.73 4.56 1.96
N LEU A 292 -16.31 4.90 3.20
CA LEU A 292 -15.27 4.18 3.94
C LEU A 292 -15.89 2.99 4.68
N ARG A 293 -15.49 1.76 4.31
CA ARG A 293 -16.14 0.52 4.75
C ARG A 293 -15.35 -0.32 5.71
N GLY A 294 -14.04 -0.09 5.84
CA GLY A 294 -13.21 -0.91 6.71
C GLY A 294 -11.82 -0.34 6.94
N TRP A 295 -11.14 -0.92 7.95
CA TRP A 295 -9.84 -0.46 8.38
C TRP A 295 -8.95 -1.62 8.80
N PHE A 296 -7.76 -1.72 8.23
CA PHE A 296 -6.71 -2.65 8.60
C PHE A 296 -5.53 -1.87 9.19
N PHE A 297 -5.00 -2.40 10.27
CA PHE A 297 -3.84 -1.81 10.95
C PHE A 297 -2.54 -2.47 10.49
N TRP A 298 -1.54 -1.67 10.16
CA TRP A 298 -0.20 -2.16 9.94
C TRP A 298 0.62 -1.99 11.21
N SER A 299 0.94 -3.08 11.92
CA SER A 299 0.62 -4.46 11.65
C SER A 299 0.17 -5.16 12.95
N LEU A 300 -0.30 -6.40 12.89
CA LEU A 300 -0.67 -7.14 14.10
C LEU A 300 0.55 -7.47 14.95
N LEU A 301 1.64 -7.96 14.33
CA LEU A 301 2.86 -8.37 15.00
C LEU A 301 4.02 -7.51 14.52
N ASP A 302 4.98 -7.18 15.40
CA ASP A 302 6.26 -6.69 14.94
C ASP A 302 6.87 -7.68 13.95
N ASN A 303 7.44 -7.21 12.84
CA ASN A 303 7.95 -8.03 11.76
C ASN A 303 9.19 -7.43 11.11
N PHE A 304 9.66 -8.03 10.02
CA PHE A 304 10.75 -7.54 9.19
C PHE A 304 10.26 -6.38 8.31
N GLU A 305 10.73 -5.16 8.60
CA GLU A 305 10.32 -3.93 7.89
C GLU A 305 11.28 -3.64 6.74
N TRP A 306 11.28 -4.47 5.72
CA TRP A 306 12.02 -4.32 4.45
C TRP A 306 13.46 -3.80 4.62
N ALA A 307 13.79 -2.63 4.07
CA ALA A 307 15.12 -2.04 4.16
C ALA A 307 15.55 -1.67 5.60
N GLU A 308 14.59 -1.47 6.51
CA GLU A 308 14.83 -1.19 7.93
C GLU A 308 15.12 -2.46 8.77
N GLY A 309 14.87 -3.65 8.19
CA GLY A 309 15.05 -4.92 8.88
C GLY A 309 14.14 -5.03 10.11
N TYR A 310 14.72 -5.39 11.25
CA TYR A 310 14.02 -5.51 12.53
C TYR A 310 14.15 -4.28 13.44
N THR A 311 14.62 -3.15 12.92
CA THR A 311 14.88 -1.94 13.71
C THR A 311 13.61 -1.12 13.95
N LYS A 312 12.61 -1.23 13.09
CA LYS A 312 11.33 -0.53 13.20
C LYS A 312 10.21 -1.49 13.62
N ARG A 313 9.38 -1.04 14.55
CA ARG A 313 8.31 -1.83 15.15
C ARG A 313 6.95 -1.18 14.88
N PHE A 314 6.16 -1.81 14.01
CA PHE A 314 4.80 -1.37 13.66
C PHE A 314 3.70 -2.18 14.35
N GLY A 315 4.04 -3.33 14.93
CA GLY A 315 3.07 -4.25 15.49
C GLY A 315 2.24 -3.66 16.63
N LEU A 316 0.98 -4.06 16.71
CA LEU A 316 0.15 -3.91 17.90
C LEU A 316 0.62 -4.86 19.01
N ILE A 317 1.30 -5.93 18.64
CA ILE A 317 1.88 -6.93 19.51
C ILE A 317 3.41 -6.88 19.35
N TYR A 318 4.11 -6.66 20.46
CA TYR A 318 5.55 -6.75 20.51
C TYR A 318 6.00 -8.21 20.31
N VAL A 319 7.02 -8.39 19.49
CA VAL A 319 7.68 -9.68 19.29
C VAL A 319 9.11 -9.57 19.79
N ASP A 320 9.46 -10.38 20.79
CA ASP A 320 10.85 -10.64 21.11
C ASP A 320 11.45 -11.54 20.03
N TYR A 321 12.35 -10.99 19.24
CA TYR A 321 12.88 -11.72 18.07
C TYR A 321 13.81 -12.89 18.44
N GLU A 322 14.34 -12.93 19.67
CA GLU A 322 15.20 -14.03 20.15
C GLU A 322 14.34 -15.18 20.70
N THR A 323 13.39 -14.86 21.58
CA THR A 323 12.55 -15.86 22.27
C THR A 323 11.25 -16.19 21.54
N GLN A 324 10.83 -15.32 20.61
CA GLN A 324 9.55 -15.38 19.92
C GLN A 324 8.35 -15.16 20.85
N GLU A 325 8.57 -14.61 22.05
CA GLU A 325 7.49 -14.19 22.93
C GLU A 325 6.68 -13.04 22.30
N ARG A 326 5.38 -13.04 22.52
CA ARG A 326 4.44 -12.06 21.99
C ARG A 326 3.73 -11.34 23.12
N ILE A 327 3.94 -10.03 23.22
CA ILE A 327 3.40 -9.19 24.30
C ILE A 327 2.43 -8.16 23.68
N PRO A 328 1.12 -8.23 23.98
CA PRO A 328 0.16 -7.21 23.54
C PRO A 328 0.52 -5.83 24.09
N LYS A 329 0.60 -4.83 23.22
CA LYS A 329 0.89 -3.42 23.57
C LYS A 329 -0.40 -2.71 23.99
N ASP A 330 -0.30 -1.47 24.47
CA ASP A 330 -1.47 -0.66 24.82
C ASP A 330 -2.36 -0.38 23.57
N SER A 331 -1.73 -0.15 22.43
CA SER A 331 -2.44 0.01 21.15
C SER A 331 -3.24 -1.24 20.75
N TYR A 332 -2.79 -2.45 21.09
CA TYR A 332 -3.58 -3.67 20.91
C TYR A 332 -4.86 -3.65 21.76
N ARG A 333 -4.74 -3.23 23.03
CA ARG A 333 -5.89 -3.13 23.94
C ARG A 333 -6.88 -2.05 23.48
N PHE A 334 -6.35 -0.92 22.96
CA PHE A 334 -7.15 0.12 22.35
C PHE A 334 -7.96 -0.40 21.14
N VAL A 335 -7.32 -1.09 20.20
CA VAL A 335 -7.99 -1.68 19.03
C VAL A 335 -8.99 -2.77 19.44
N GLN A 336 -8.65 -3.60 20.43
CA GLN A 336 -9.57 -4.60 20.97
C GLN A 336 -10.84 -3.95 21.51
N LYS A 337 -10.72 -2.86 22.28
CA LYS A 337 -11.85 -2.10 22.81
C LYS A 337 -12.67 -1.46 21.69
N LEU A 338 -12.01 -0.82 20.71
CA LEU A 338 -12.65 -0.27 19.51
C LEU A 338 -13.54 -1.29 18.81
N ILE A 339 -13.01 -2.51 18.56
CA ILE A 339 -13.77 -3.58 17.90
C ILE A 339 -14.94 -4.07 18.75
N GLN A 340 -14.74 -4.22 20.06
CA GLN A 340 -15.79 -4.72 20.98
C GLN A 340 -16.93 -3.73 21.15
N GLU A 341 -16.63 -2.44 21.26
CA GLU A 341 -17.61 -1.38 21.53
C GLU A 341 -18.18 -0.78 20.24
N ASN A 342 -17.51 -1.00 19.10
CA ASN A 342 -17.84 -0.39 17.80
C ASN A 342 -17.95 1.14 17.88
N THR A 343 -17.12 1.75 18.72
CA THR A 343 -17.00 3.20 18.93
C THR A 343 -15.55 3.56 19.15
N LEU A 344 -15.16 4.78 18.77
CA LEU A 344 -13.81 5.27 19.06
C LEU A 344 -13.67 5.45 20.59
N PRO A 345 -12.75 4.68 21.25
CA PRO A 345 -12.56 4.80 22.69
C PRO A 345 -11.99 6.18 23.08
N ASP A 346 -12.33 6.67 24.26
CA ASP A 346 -11.80 7.92 24.85
C ASP A 346 -10.29 7.83 25.09
#